data_af2ccef1f14827df23ce2f9c137877d7
#
_entry.id   af2ccef1f14827df23ce2f9c137877d7
#
_cell.length_a   1.000
_cell.length_b   1.000
_cell.length_c   1.000
_cell.angle_alpha   90.00
_cell.angle_beta   90.00
_cell.angle_gamma   90.00
#
_symmetry.space_group_name_H-M   'P 1'
#
loop_
_entity.id
_entity.type
_entity.pdbx_description
1 polymer ?
#
loop_
_entity_poly.entity_id
_entity_poly.type
_entity_poly.pdbx_seq_one_letter_code
_entity_poly.pdbx_strand_id
1 'polypeptide(L)'
;MMNISVVIPTYNRKELLKRSIDSVINQTIKPSEIIIVDDGSNDVTEAMVKKKYDSLKLIQQKNKGASAARNSGIRASSGEWICFLDSDDEWKNDKLEKQIAAVANNSDYKFFHSNEIWIKNGKRINQKKKHKKYGGDIFKKCLDMCRISPSSVLIDKNIFEEIGFFNENLVVCEDYELWLRICDKYEVFFIDEPLIIKHGGHQGQLSYSIDSIEYHRIKALEYLLSTGISKENRDYAIQMLISKIS
;
A
#
# COMPACT_ATOMS: atom_id res chain seq x y z
N MET A 1 -23.01 -7.99 -0.41
CA MET A 1 -21.97 -7.31 -1.21
C MET A 1 -20.81 -7.05 -0.27
N MET A 2 -19.58 -7.27 -0.68
CA MET A 2 -18.39 -7.10 0.16
C MET A 2 -18.21 -5.61 0.51
N ASN A 3 -18.03 -5.29 1.79
CA ASN A 3 -17.90 -3.90 2.24
C ASN A 3 -16.42 -3.47 2.22
N ILE A 4 -16.05 -2.64 1.24
CA ILE A 4 -14.67 -2.24 0.95
C ILE A 4 -14.50 -0.74 1.13
N SER A 5 -13.52 -0.34 1.95
CA SER A 5 -13.05 1.04 2.05
C SER A 5 -11.75 1.22 1.26
N VAL A 6 -11.70 2.27 0.45
CA VAL A 6 -10.49 2.66 -0.27
C VAL A 6 -9.88 3.89 0.37
N VAL A 7 -8.62 3.79 0.80
CA VAL A 7 -7.87 4.88 1.43
C VAL A 7 -6.84 5.44 0.45
N ILE A 8 -6.92 6.74 0.17
CA ILE A 8 -6.01 7.46 -0.74
C ILE A 8 -5.28 8.55 0.06
N PRO A 9 -4.03 8.31 0.52
CA PRO A 9 -3.22 9.36 1.13
C PRO A 9 -2.71 10.33 0.07
N THR A 10 -2.68 11.62 0.37
CA THR A 10 -2.17 12.64 -0.55
C THR A 10 -1.45 13.76 0.19
N TYR A 11 -0.43 14.34 -0.46
CA TYR A 11 0.25 15.54 0.00
C TYR A 11 0.83 16.30 -1.20
N ASN A 12 0.33 17.52 -1.46
CA ASN A 12 0.78 18.39 -2.56
C ASN A 12 0.82 17.71 -3.95
N ARG A 13 -0.24 16.95 -4.29
CA ARG A 13 -0.33 16.16 -5.54
C ARG A 13 -1.67 16.28 -6.24
N LYS A 14 -2.26 17.46 -6.22
CA LYS A 14 -3.61 17.73 -6.74
C LYS A 14 -3.88 17.12 -8.12
N GLU A 15 -2.96 17.26 -9.07
CA GLU A 15 -3.18 16.77 -10.43
C GLU A 15 -3.06 15.25 -10.55
N LEU A 16 -2.15 14.64 -9.80
CA LEU A 16 -2.01 13.17 -9.77
C LEU A 16 -3.18 12.51 -9.06
N LEU A 17 -3.62 13.10 -7.94
CA LEU A 17 -4.74 12.63 -7.14
C LEU A 17 -6.04 12.50 -7.96
N LYS A 18 -6.31 13.38 -8.91
CA LYS A 18 -7.48 13.29 -9.79
C LYS A 18 -7.51 11.96 -10.53
N ARG A 19 -6.40 11.54 -11.14
CA ARG A 19 -6.30 10.27 -11.86
C ARG A 19 -6.56 9.08 -10.92
N SER A 20 -5.96 9.10 -9.74
CA SER A 20 -6.15 8.04 -8.75
C SER A 20 -7.62 7.94 -8.31
N ILE A 21 -8.26 9.06 -7.97
CA ILE A 21 -9.69 9.09 -7.60
C ILE A 21 -10.57 8.61 -8.76
N ASP A 22 -10.37 9.15 -9.96
CA ASP A 22 -11.16 8.79 -11.14
C ASP A 22 -11.04 7.29 -11.46
N SER A 23 -9.87 6.66 -11.22
CA SER A 23 -9.67 5.21 -11.40
C SER A 23 -10.47 4.35 -10.41
N VAL A 24 -10.70 4.85 -9.19
CA VAL A 24 -11.55 4.17 -8.20
C VAL A 24 -13.03 4.38 -8.50
N ILE A 25 -13.42 5.60 -8.85
CA ILE A 25 -14.81 5.91 -9.21
C ILE A 25 -15.26 5.10 -10.44
N ASN A 26 -14.34 4.81 -11.37
CA ASN A 26 -14.64 4.08 -12.60
C ASN A 26 -14.49 2.55 -12.48
N GLN A 27 -14.37 1.99 -11.27
CA GLN A 27 -14.37 0.55 -11.08
C GLN A 27 -15.67 -0.10 -11.55
N THR A 28 -15.62 -1.33 -12.11
CA THR A 28 -16.80 -2.13 -12.49
C THR A 28 -17.68 -2.45 -11.28
N ILE A 29 -17.06 -2.80 -10.15
CA ILE A 29 -17.71 -2.92 -8.85
C ILE A 29 -17.22 -1.77 -7.97
N LYS A 30 -18.16 -0.94 -7.50
CA LYS A 30 -17.82 0.23 -6.69
C LYS A 30 -17.45 -0.17 -5.26
N PRO A 31 -16.46 0.49 -4.63
CA PRO A 31 -16.24 0.34 -3.20
C PRO A 31 -17.40 0.95 -2.41
N SER A 32 -17.55 0.55 -1.16
CA SER A 32 -18.56 1.11 -0.25
C SER A 32 -18.26 2.55 0.15
N GLU A 33 -16.98 2.91 0.24
CA GLU A 33 -16.53 4.26 0.49
C GLU A 33 -15.13 4.53 -0.08
N ILE A 34 -14.86 5.81 -0.36
CA ILE A 34 -13.54 6.30 -0.73
C ILE A 34 -13.16 7.39 0.27
N ILE A 35 -12.02 7.22 0.93
CA ILE A 35 -11.49 8.11 1.96
C ILE A 35 -10.21 8.74 1.44
N ILE A 36 -10.24 10.03 1.19
CA ILE A 36 -9.07 10.82 0.85
C ILE A 36 -8.51 11.38 2.14
N VAL A 37 -7.21 11.14 2.39
CA VAL A 37 -6.53 11.70 3.56
C VAL A 37 -5.48 12.70 3.07
N ASP A 38 -5.82 13.98 3.22
CA ASP A 38 -4.93 15.10 2.89
C ASP A 38 -3.99 15.37 4.07
N ASP A 39 -2.73 15.05 3.89
CA ASP A 39 -1.67 15.18 4.90
C ASP A 39 -1.10 16.60 4.95
N GLY A 40 -1.97 17.61 4.92
CA GLY A 40 -1.61 19.02 5.10
C GLY A 40 -1.12 19.69 3.81
N SER A 41 -1.75 19.43 2.68
CA SER A 41 -1.41 20.06 1.40
C SER A 41 -1.64 21.57 1.41
N ASN A 42 -0.81 22.29 0.67
CA ASN A 42 -0.92 23.75 0.44
C ASN A 42 -1.10 24.10 -1.05
N ASP A 43 -1.36 23.11 -1.93
CA ASP A 43 -1.53 23.25 -3.37
C ASP A 43 -3.01 23.26 -3.83
N VAL A 44 -3.92 23.71 -2.98
CA VAL A 44 -5.38 23.72 -3.18
C VAL A 44 -6.03 22.34 -3.42
N THR A 45 -5.35 21.25 -2.98
CA THR A 45 -5.89 19.88 -3.05
C THR A 45 -7.28 19.79 -2.41
N GLU A 46 -7.43 20.32 -1.19
CA GLU A 46 -8.70 20.33 -0.47
C GLU A 46 -9.85 20.95 -1.30
N ALA A 47 -9.62 22.15 -1.84
CA ALA A 47 -10.62 22.86 -2.63
C ALA A 47 -11.02 22.07 -3.89
N MET A 48 -10.06 21.41 -4.52
CA MET A 48 -10.31 20.56 -5.67
C MET A 48 -11.17 19.35 -5.32
N VAL A 49 -10.86 18.67 -4.21
CA VAL A 49 -11.62 17.49 -3.75
C VAL A 49 -13.04 17.90 -3.40
N LYS A 50 -13.24 18.93 -2.58
CA LYS A 50 -14.57 19.42 -2.20
C LYS A 50 -15.41 19.87 -3.39
N LYS A 51 -14.79 20.44 -4.43
CA LYS A 51 -15.51 20.92 -5.62
C LYS A 51 -15.89 19.82 -6.60
N LYS A 52 -15.00 18.84 -6.82
CA LYS A 52 -15.15 17.81 -7.89
C LYS A 52 -15.67 16.48 -7.34
N TYR A 53 -15.43 16.19 -6.06
CA TYR A 53 -15.67 14.89 -5.44
C TYR A 53 -16.36 15.05 -4.07
N ASP A 54 -17.38 15.88 -4.01
CA ASP A 54 -18.10 16.28 -2.78
C ASP A 54 -18.74 15.12 -2.01
N SER A 55 -19.04 14.03 -2.71
CA SER A 55 -19.58 12.80 -2.10
C SER A 55 -18.53 11.92 -1.42
N LEU A 56 -17.24 12.21 -1.61
CA LEU A 56 -16.17 11.42 -1.03
C LEU A 56 -15.80 11.94 0.38
N LYS A 57 -15.39 11.01 1.24
CA LYS A 57 -14.91 11.37 2.57
C LYS A 57 -13.52 12.00 2.49
N LEU A 58 -13.39 13.25 2.90
CA LEU A 58 -12.11 13.96 2.99
C LEU A 58 -11.72 14.15 4.46
N ILE A 59 -10.53 13.66 4.81
CA ILE A 59 -9.91 13.87 6.11
C ILE A 59 -8.71 14.78 5.89
N GLN A 60 -8.58 15.80 6.72
CA GLN A 60 -7.43 16.69 6.74
C GLN A 60 -6.65 16.53 8.03
N GLN A 61 -5.35 16.49 7.93
CA GLN A 61 -4.45 16.46 9.08
C GLN A 61 -3.22 17.33 8.83
N LYS A 62 -2.49 17.66 9.90
CA LYS A 62 -1.16 18.25 9.75
C LYS A 62 -0.24 17.20 9.14
N ASN A 63 0.73 17.64 8.32
CA ASN A 63 1.69 16.73 7.70
C ASN A 63 2.42 15.88 8.75
N LYS A 64 2.23 14.56 8.65
CA LYS A 64 2.83 13.52 9.49
C LYS A 64 3.35 12.34 8.68
N GLY A 65 3.31 12.44 7.35
CA GLY A 65 3.77 11.39 6.44
C GLY A 65 2.72 10.36 6.03
N ALA A 66 3.10 9.55 5.06
CA ALA A 66 2.21 8.58 4.41
C ALA A 66 1.66 7.53 5.39
N SER A 67 2.45 7.07 6.34
CA SER A 67 2.04 6.14 7.40
C SER A 67 0.87 6.69 8.20
N ALA A 68 1.00 7.91 8.72
CA ALA A 68 -0.03 8.56 9.51
C ALA A 68 -1.31 8.81 8.71
N ALA A 69 -1.16 9.19 7.43
CA ALA A 69 -2.29 9.38 6.54
C ALA A 69 -3.04 8.07 6.28
N ARG A 70 -2.34 6.96 5.97
CA ARG A 70 -2.98 5.65 5.82
C ARG A 70 -3.64 5.19 7.12
N ASN A 71 -2.99 5.36 8.27
CA ASN A 71 -3.55 5.03 9.58
C ASN A 71 -4.82 5.82 9.89
N SER A 72 -4.85 7.10 9.59
CA SER A 72 -6.06 7.94 9.73
C SER A 72 -7.21 7.41 8.85
N GLY A 73 -6.90 7.01 7.62
CA GLY A 73 -7.87 6.40 6.71
C GLY A 73 -8.41 5.06 7.21
N ILE A 74 -7.53 4.16 7.70
CA ILE A 74 -7.95 2.87 8.27
C ILE A 74 -8.89 3.07 9.47
N ARG A 75 -8.52 3.96 10.40
CA ARG A 75 -9.34 4.24 11.60
C ARG A 75 -10.71 4.83 11.24
N ALA A 76 -10.77 5.63 10.19
CA ALA A 76 -11.99 6.27 9.74
C ALA A 76 -12.85 5.39 8.82
N SER A 77 -12.35 4.23 8.40
CA SER A 77 -13.04 3.32 7.49
C SER A 77 -14.15 2.54 8.19
N SER A 78 -15.25 2.29 7.48
CA SER A 78 -16.38 1.47 7.91
C SER A 78 -16.39 0.08 7.24
N GLY A 79 -15.57 -0.11 6.20
CA GLY A 79 -15.49 -1.36 5.47
C GLY A 79 -14.81 -2.48 6.26
N GLU A 80 -15.21 -3.72 5.97
CA GLU A 80 -14.58 -4.95 6.49
C GLU A 80 -13.24 -5.21 5.79
N TRP A 81 -13.09 -4.68 4.60
CA TRP A 81 -11.90 -4.81 3.77
C TRP A 81 -11.33 -3.44 3.43
N ILE A 82 -10.01 -3.35 3.48
CA ILE A 82 -9.27 -2.13 3.18
C ILE A 82 -8.44 -2.30 1.92
N CYS A 83 -8.54 -1.33 1.02
CA CYS A 83 -7.62 -1.12 -0.07
C CYS A 83 -6.90 0.21 0.11
N PHE A 84 -5.67 0.29 -0.38
CA PHE A 84 -4.95 1.56 -0.52
C PHE A 84 -4.74 1.89 -1.98
N LEU A 85 -4.62 3.18 -2.28
CA LEU A 85 -4.17 3.67 -3.57
C LEU A 85 -3.28 4.89 -3.34
N ASP A 86 -2.02 4.81 -3.73
CA ASP A 86 -1.12 5.95 -3.69
C ASP A 86 -1.58 7.00 -4.69
N SER A 87 -1.52 8.28 -4.31
CA SER A 87 -2.09 9.39 -5.09
C SER A 87 -1.45 9.61 -6.47
N ASP A 88 -0.37 8.91 -6.78
CA ASP A 88 0.30 8.90 -8.08
C ASP A 88 0.07 7.62 -8.90
N ASP A 89 -0.57 6.60 -8.33
CA ASP A 89 -0.91 5.35 -9.00
C ASP A 89 -2.34 5.37 -9.61
N GLU A 90 -2.68 4.33 -10.35
CA GLU A 90 -3.97 4.16 -11.02
C GLU A 90 -4.41 2.70 -10.96
N TRP A 91 -5.68 2.44 -10.70
CA TRP A 91 -6.27 1.12 -10.77
C TRP A 91 -6.81 0.81 -12.17
N LYS A 92 -6.71 -0.45 -12.58
CA LYS A 92 -7.48 -0.94 -13.71
C LYS A 92 -8.96 -1.07 -13.31
N ASN A 93 -9.85 -0.84 -14.26
CA ASN A 93 -11.30 -0.75 -13.99
C ASN A 93 -11.90 -2.01 -13.36
N ASP A 94 -11.29 -3.17 -13.56
CA ASP A 94 -11.74 -4.48 -13.10
C ASP A 94 -11.01 -4.97 -11.81
N LYS A 95 -10.23 -4.10 -11.15
CA LYS A 95 -9.42 -4.50 -9.99
C LYS A 95 -10.28 -5.03 -8.84
N LEU A 96 -11.29 -4.27 -8.42
CA LEU A 96 -12.13 -4.69 -7.29
C LEU A 96 -12.95 -5.94 -7.63
N GLU A 97 -13.48 -6.04 -8.83
CA GLU A 97 -14.21 -7.22 -9.29
C GLU A 97 -13.36 -8.49 -9.18
N LYS A 98 -12.12 -8.44 -9.68
CA LYS A 98 -11.18 -9.57 -9.63
C LYS A 98 -10.73 -9.91 -8.21
N GLN A 99 -10.51 -8.91 -7.37
CA GLN A 99 -10.15 -9.13 -5.97
C GLN A 99 -11.31 -9.73 -5.18
N ILE A 100 -12.54 -9.26 -5.39
CA ILE A 100 -13.75 -9.82 -4.76
C ILE A 100 -13.94 -11.28 -5.19
N ALA A 101 -13.77 -11.57 -6.48
CA ALA A 101 -13.84 -12.96 -6.98
C ALA A 101 -12.75 -13.84 -6.37
N ALA A 102 -11.53 -13.30 -6.20
CA ALA A 102 -10.44 -14.02 -5.55
C ALA A 102 -10.75 -14.34 -4.08
N VAL A 103 -11.32 -13.39 -3.32
CA VAL A 103 -11.76 -13.61 -1.94
C VAL A 103 -12.83 -14.69 -1.87
N ALA A 104 -13.84 -14.63 -2.74
CA ALA A 104 -14.94 -15.60 -2.76
C ALA A 104 -14.45 -17.04 -3.00
N ASN A 105 -13.40 -17.22 -3.80
CA ASN A 105 -12.83 -18.54 -4.13
C ASN A 105 -11.69 -18.97 -3.17
N ASN A 106 -11.21 -18.09 -2.29
CA ASN A 106 -10.07 -18.33 -1.41
C ASN A 106 -10.32 -17.69 -0.03
N SER A 107 -11.41 -18.10 0.62
CA SER A 107 -11.92 -17.49 1.88
C SER A 107 -10.96 -17.61 3.08
N ASP A 108 -10.00 -18.53 3.03
CA ASP A 108 -9.02 -18.72 4.10
C ASP A 108 -7.96 -17.61 4.13
N TYR A 109 -7.80 -16.88 3.01
CA TYR A 109 -6.85 -15.77 2.94
C TYR A 109 -7.49 -14.46 3.39
N LYS A 110 -6.72 -13.69 4.14
CA LYS A 110 -7.10 -12.35 4.63
C LYS A 110 -6.30 -11.21 4.00
N PHE A 111 -5.28 -11.55 3.22
CA PHE A 111 -4.43 -10.59 2.55
C PHE A 111 -4.22 -10.99 1.08
N PHE A 112 -4.66 -10.13 0.18
CA PHE A 112 -4.59 -10.29 -1.27
C PHE A 112 -3.75 -9.17 -1.87
N HIS A 113 -2.93 -9.48 -2.87
CA HIS A 113 -2.27 -8.48 -3.70
C HIS A 113 -2.20 -8.93 -5.14
N SER A 114 -1.90 -8.00 -6.04
CA SER A 114 -1.86 -8.28 -7.47
C SER A 114 -0.53 -7.92 -8.11
N ASN A 115 -0.37 -8.34 -9.35
CA ASN A 115 0.67 -7.85 -10.22
C ASN A 115 0.39 -6.40 -10.65
N GLU A 116 1.34 -5.75 -11.34
CA GLU A 116 1.29 -4.33 -11.67
C GLU A 116 2.01 -4.02 -12.99
N ILE A 117 1.61 -2.95 -13.65
CA ILE A 117 2.27 -2.35 -14.81
C ILE A 117 3.08 -1.15 -14.32
N TRP A 118 4.30 -0.98 -14.81
CA TRP A 118 5.13 0.18 -14.51
C TRP A 118 5.21 1.12 -15.70
N ILE A 119 4.90 2.40 -15.44
CA ILE A 119 5.07 3.49 -16.39
C ILE A 119 6.07 4.47 -15.78
N LYS A 120 7.13 4.81 -16.52
CA LYS A 120 8.10 5.82 -16.11
C LYS A 120 8.22 6.86 -17.23
N ASN A 121 8.01 8.14 -16.88
CA ASN A 121 8.00 9.24 -17.84
C ASN A 121 7.11 8.94 -19.07
N GLY A 122 5.89 8.43 -18.83
CA GLY A 122 4.91 8.09 -19.86
C GLY A 122 5.20 6.83 -20.67
N LYS A 123 6.31 6.12 -20.42
CA LYS A 123 6.68 4.88 -21.13
C LYS A 123 6.55 3.66 -20.24
N ARG A 124 5.94 2.59 -20.76
CA ARG A 124 5.89 1.30 -20.07
C ARG A 124 7.31 0.74 -19.93
N ILE A 125 7.67 0.30 -18.73
CA ILE A 125 8.93 -0.37 -18.45
C ILE A 125 8.67 -1.77 -17.91
N ASN A 126 9.53 -2.72 -18.27
CA ASN A 126 9.44 -4.08 -17.76
C ASN A 126 10.07 -4.16 -16.38
N GLN A 127 9.41 -4.87 -15.48
CA GLN A 127 9.97 -5.19 -14.18
C GLN A 127 11.18 -6.11 -14.33
N LYS A 128 12.22 -5.86 -13.54
CA LYS A 128 13.37 -6.79 -13.48
C LYS A 128 12.96 -8.06 -12.73
N LYS A 129 13.62 -9.19 -12.98
CA LYS A 129 13.36 -10.48 -12.31
C LYS A 129 13.33 -10.38 -10.77
N LYS A 130 14.16 -9.49 -10.19
CA LYS A 130 14.18 -9.26 -8.74
C LYS A 130 12.86 -8.72 -8.17
N HIS A 131 12.00 -8.09 -8.99
CA HIS A 131 10.70 -7.55 -8.56
C HIS A 131 9.55 -8.55 -8.70
N LYS A 132 9.86 -9.83 -9.00
CA LYS A 132 8.84 -10.88 -9.07
C LYS A 132 8.03 -10.92 -7.78
N LYS A 133 6.72 -10.98 -7.92
CA LYS A 133 5.76 -11.10 -6.82
C LYS A 133 5.43 -12.57 -6.56
N TYR A 134 4.94 -12.86 -5.37
CA TYR A 134 4.68 -14.22 -4.91
C TYR A 134 3.42 -14.28 -4.06
N GLY A 135 2.84 -15.48 -3.92
CA GLY A 135 1.79 -15.82 -2.97
C GLY A 135 2.23 -16.95 -2.02
N GLY A 136 1.36 -17.28 -1.06
CA GLY A 136 1.58 -18.24 0.00
C GLY A 136 2.40 -17.65 1.14
N ASP A 137 3.23 -18.47 1.79
CA ASP A 137 4.24 -18.01 2.74
C ASP A 137 5.38 -17.30 1.98
N ILE A 138 5.41 -15.98 2.10
CA ILE A 138 6.36 -15.13 1.38
C ILE A 138 7.25 -14.29 2.29
N PHE A 139 7.21 -14.48 3.60
CA PHE A 139 8.02 -13.70 4.54
C PHE A 139 9.49 -13.65 4.12
N LYS A 140 10.09 -14.82 3.92
CA LYS A 140 11.51 -14.94 3.50
C LYS A 140 11.79 -14.27 2.14
N LYS A 141 10.82 -14.33 1.22
CA LYS A 141 10.93 -13.71 -0.11
C LYS A 141 10.79 -12.20 -0.10
N CYS A 142 10.27 -11.62 0.98
CA CYS A 142 10.08 -10.18 1.14
C CYS A 142 11.19 -9.50 1.94
N LEU A 143 12.11 -10.26 2.58
CA LEU A 143 13.15 -9.71 3.44
C LEU A 143 14.19 -8.85 2.70
N ASP A 144 14.50 -9.17 1.45
CA ASP A 144 15.49 -8.42 0.66
C ASP A 144 14.93 -7.07 0.17
N MET A 145 13.62 -7.02 -0.14
CA MET A 145 12.95 -5.83 -0.65
C MET A 145 11.43 -5.91 -0.53
N CYS A 146 10.75 -4.76 -0.53
CA CYS A 146 9.30 -4.72 -0.61
C CYS A 146 8.81 -5.27 -1.96
N ARG A 147 7.97 -6.31 -1.92
CA ARG A 147 7.39 -6.93 -3.12
C ARG A 147 5.89 -6.67 -3.26
N ILE A 148 5.28 -6.05 -2.28
CA ILE A 148 3.85 -5.75 -2.25
C ILE A 148 3.68 -4.24 -2.27
N SER A 149 3.08 -3.70 -3.34
CA SER A 149 2.76 -2.28 -3.43
C SER A 149 1.46 -1.98 -2.68
N PRO A 150 1.37 -0.92 -1.87
CA PRO A 150 0.12 -0.57 -1.18
C PRO A 150 -1.08 -0.46 -2.12
N SER A 151 -0.88 0.11 -3.32
CA SER A 151 -1.95 0.24 -4.32
C SER A 151 -2.51 -1.09 -4.83
N SER A 152 -1.80 -2.22 -4.62
CA SER A 152 -2.20 -3.55 -5.12
C SER A 152 -3.05 -4.36 -4.14
N VAL A 153 -3.12 -3.97 -2.88
CA VAL A 153 -3.65 -4.81 -1.81
C VAL A 153 -5.16 -4.74 -1.65
N LEU A 154 -5.71 -5.81 -1.07
CA LEU A 154 -7.02 -5.91 -0.42
C LEU A 154 -6.81 -6.71 0.86
N ILE A 155 -7.11 -6.12 2.01
CA ILE A 155 -6.77 -6.65 3.33
C ILE A 155 -8.01 -6.68 4.21
N ASP A 156 -8.26 -7.80 4.90
CA ASP A 156 -9.23 -7.88 6.00
C ASP A 156 -8.84 -6.87 7.09
N LYS A 157 -9.77 -5.99 7.45
CA LYS A 157 -9.51 -4.90 8.41
C LYS A 157 -9.06 -5.41 9.77
N ASN A 158 -9.51 -6.59 10.19
CA ASN A 158 -9.14 -7.19 11.48
C ASN A 158 -7.63 -7.46 11.59
N ILE A 159 -6.92 -7.60 10.47
CA ILE A 159 -5.44 -7.72 10.49
C ILE A 159 -4.80 -6.51 11.19
N PHE A 160 -5.32 -5.29 11.01
CA PHE A 160 -4.76 -4.10 11.65
C PHE A 160 -4.99 -4.07 13.16
N GLU A 161 -6.07 -4.68 13.64
CA GLU A 161 -6.33 -4.82 15.09
C GLU A 161 -5.37 -5.84 15.72
N GLU A 162 -5.00 -6.89 15.01
CA GLU A 162 -4.13 -7.94 15.50
C GLU A 162 -2.64 -7.63 15.34
N ILE A 163 -2.25 -7.14 14.16
CA ILE A 163 -0.85 -6.91 13.78
C ILE A 163 -0.40 -5.48 14.14
N GLY A 164 -1.35 -4.55 14.22
CA GLY A 164 -1.09 -3.11 14.36
C GLY A 164 -1.04 -2.40 13.01
N PHE A 165 -0.90 -1.09 13.07
CA PHE A 165 -0.95 -0.17 11.96
C PHE A 165 0.44 0.07 11.34
N PHE A 166 0.51 0.93 10.30
CA PHE A 166 1.79 1.42 9.78
C PHE A 166 2.60 2.14 10.86
N ASN A 167 3.91 1.90 10.89
CA ASN A 167 4.79 2.59 11.82
C ASN A 167 5.03 4.05 11.38
N GLU A 168 4.48 5.00 12.12
CA GLU A 168 4.57 6.43 11.81
C GLU A 168 5.97 7.02 12.01
N ASN A 169 6.90 6.28 12.64
CA ASN A 169 8.30 6.70 12.78
C ASN A 169 9.16 6.35 11.55
N LEU A 170 8.63 5.55 10.63
CA LEU A 170 9.31 5.23 9.37
C LEU A 170 8.88 6.23 8.28
N VAL A 171 9.82 7.04 7.83
CA VAL A 171 9.59 8.03 6.77
C VAL A 171 9.32 7.34 5.43
N VAL A 172 9.96 6.18 5.20
CA VAL A 172 9.78 5.28 4.07
C VAL A 172 10.02 3.85 4.52
N CYS A 173 9.70 2.87 3.65
CA CYS A 173 9.70 1.44 3.97
C CYS A 173 8.70 1.05 5.08
N GLU A 174 7.72 1.90 5.33
CA GLU A 174 6.60 1.64 6.23
C GLU A 174 5.72 0.49 5.72
N ASP A 175 5.56 0.40 4.42
CA ASP A 175 4.85 -0.68 3.74
C ASP A 175 5.63 -2.00 3.85
N TYR A 176 6.93 -1.96 3.57
CA TYR A 176 7.82 -3.11 3.71
C TYR A 176 7.77 -3.69 5.14
N GLU A 177 7.85 -2.85 6.15
CA GLU A 177 7.82 -3.24 7.56
C GLU A 177 6.48 -3.88 7.93
N LEU A 178 5.36 -3.22 7.59
CA LEU A 178 4.02 -3.74 7.90
C LEU A 178 3.74 -5.07 7.18
N TRP A 179 4.12 -5.19 5.90
CA TRP A 179 3.92 -6.43 5.16
C TRP A 179 4.72 -7.59 5.76
N LEU A 180 5.92 -7.35 6.27
CA LEU A 180 6.69 -8.39 6.97
C LEU A 180 5.99 -8.82 8.26
N ARG A 181 5.45 -7.90 9.08
CA ARG A 181 4.65 -8.30 10.27
C ARG A 181 3.42 -9.14 9.89
N ILE A 182 2.74 -8.76 8.82
CA ILE A 182 1.58 -9.52 8.34
C ILE A 182 2.01 -10.89 7.81
N CYS A 183 3.05 -10.95 6.96
CA CYS A 183 3.55 -12.20 6.38
C CYS A 183 4.19 -13.16 7.40
N ASP A 184 4.52 -12.69 8.61
CA ASP A 184 4.95 -13.55 9.71
C ASP A 184 3.80 -14.43 10.24
N LYS A 185 2.55 -13.99 10.08
CA LYS A 185 1.37 -14.67 10.63
C LYS A 185 0.38 -15.17 9.57
N TYR A 186 0.38 -14.55 8.41
CA TYR A 186 -0.61 -14.81 7.36
C TYR A 186 0.06 -15.15 6.03
N GLU A 187 -0.47 -16.16 5.38
CA GLU A 187 -0.22 -16.37 3.96
C GLU A 187 -0.90 -15.28 3.13
N VAL A 188 -0.31 -14.96 1.98
CA VAL A 188 -0.77 -13.91 1.09
C VAL A 188 -1.26 -14.51 -0.23
N PHE A 189 -2.47 -14.15 -0.66
CA PHE A 189 -2.95 -14.56 -1.97
C PHE A 189 -2.45 -13.63 -3.06
N PHE A 190 -1.80 -14.18 -4.08
CA PHE A 190 -1.28 -13.43 -5.22
C PHE A 190 -2.15 -13.63 -6.45
N ILE A 191 -2.70 -12.54 -6.96
CA ILE A 191 -3.42 -12.50 -8.25
C ILE A 191 -2.40 -12.16 -9.32
N ASP A 192 -2.01 -13.15 -10.14
CA ASP A 192 -0.99 -12.94 -11.20
C ASP A 192 -1.57 -12.24 -12.43
N GLU A 193 -2.33 -11.18 -12.17
CA GLU A 193 -2.81 -10.25 -13.18
C GLU A 193 -2.43 -8.83 -12.77
N PRO A 194 -2.00 -7.98 -13.74
CA PRO A 194 -1.69 -6.59 -13.43
C PRO A 194 -2.99 -5.80 -13.25
N LEU A 195 -3.32 -5.49 -11.99
CA LEU A 195 -4.54 -4.75 -11.63
C LEU A 195 -4.30 -3.28 -11.31
N ILE A 196 -3.04 -2.87 -11.24
CA ILE A 196 -2.65 -1.47 -11.00
C ILE A 196 -1.61 -1.01 -12.02
N ILE A 197 -1.55 0.30 -12.23
CA ILE A 197 -0.55 0.98 -13.03
C ILE A 197 0.20 1.93 -12.10
N LYS A 198 1.48 1.65 -11.90
CA LYS A 198 2.38 2.50 -11.12
C LYS A 198 3.04 3.53 -12.03
N HIS A 199 2.86 4.79 -11.69
CA HIS A 199 3.46 5.89 -12.43
C HIS A 199 4.66 6.45 -11.66
N GLY A 200 5.84 6.37 -12.27
CA GLY A 200 7.08 6.87 -11.68
C GLY A 200 7.80 7.89 -12.57
N GLY A 201 8.87 8.48 -12.02
CA GLY A 201 9.69 9.44 -12.73
C GLY A 201 9.20 10.90 -12.65
N HIS A 202 8.22 11.19 -11.80
CA HIS A 202 7.76 12.57 -11.57
C HIS A 202 8.44 13.20 -10.33
N GLN A 203 8.45 14.53 -10.27
CA GLN A 203 8.91 15.26 -9.10
C GLN A 203 8.04 14.94 -7.87
N GLY A 204 8.67 14.84 -6.70
CA GLY A 204 7.97 14.54 -5.43
C GLY A 204 7.68 13.05 -5.20
N GLN A 205 8.20 12.14 -6.03
CA GLN A 205 8.17 10.71 -5.73
C GLN A 205 9.11 10.42 -4.54
N LEU A 206 8.57 9.89 -3.42
CA LEU A 206 9.33 9.66 -2.18
C LEU A 206 10.62 8.84 -2.39
N SER A 207 10.58 7.80 -3.22
CA SER A 207 11.74 6.96 -3.49
C SER A 207 12.89 7.65 -4.24
N TYR A 208 12.66 8.83 -4.81
CA TYR A 208 13.71 9.65 -5.45
C TYR A 208 14.35 10.67 -4.51
N SER A 209 13.65 11.06 -3.46
CA SER A 209 14.12 12.07 -2.50
C SER A 209 14.97 11.50 -1.38
N ILE A 210 15.24 10.19 -1.39
CA ILE A 210 15.92 9.49 -0.30
C ILE A 210 17.27 8.96 -0.76
N ASP A 211 18.32 9.42 -0.10
CA ASP A 211 19.71 9.09 -0.45
C ASP A 211 20.06 7.62 -0.33
N SER A 212 19.39 6.86 0.57
CA SER A 212 19.63 5.42 0.73
C SER A 212 18.40 4.67 1.22
N ILE A 213 17.71 4.02 0.29
CA ILE A 213 16.59 3.12 0.62
C ILE A 213 17.04 1.95 1.51
N GLU A 214 18.29 1.50 1.37
CA GLU A 214 18.82 0.39 2.19
C GLU A 214 18.95 0.78 3.66
N TYR A 215 19.34 2.01 3.99
CA TYR A 215 19.32 2.51 5.37
C TYR A 215 17.92 2.40 5.98
N HIS A 216 16.90 2.78 5.25
CA HIS A 216 15.50 2.69 5.73
C HIS A 216 15.00 1.25 5.86
N ARG A 217 15.46 0.33 4.98
CA ARG A 217 15.18 -1.10 5.13
C ARG A 217 15.84 -1.68 6.37
N ILE A 218 17.07 -1.26 6.70
CA ILE A 218 17.75 -1.64 7.94
C ILE A 218 16.90 -1.19 9.13
N LYS A 219 16.47 0.08 9.17
CA LYS A 219 15.60 0.60 10.23
C LYS A 219 14.27 -0.14 10.35
N ALA A 220 13.66 -0.51 9.23
CA ALA A 220 12.45 -1.31 9.21
C ALA A 220 12.67 -2.73 9.78
N LEU A 221 13.80 -3.37 9.46
CA LEU A 221 14.16 -4.69 10.02
C LEU A 221 14.50 -4.61 11.52
N GLU A 222 15.21 -3.56 11.97
CA GLU A 222 15.46 -3.32 13.40
C GLU A 222 14.15 -3.21 14.17
N TYR A 223 13.19 -2.43 13.65
CA TYR A 223 11.88 -2.31 14.25
C TYR A 223 11.11 -3.63 14.23
N LEU A 224 11.06 -4.33 13.09
CA LEU A 224 10.44 -5.65 12.97
C LEU A 224 10.94 -6.63 14.04
N LEU A 225 12.25 -6.68 14.26
CA LEU A 225 12.86 -7.54 15.27
C LEU A 225 12.48 -7.15 16.71
N SER A 226 12.05 -5.93 16.95
CA SER A 226 11.55 -5.47 18.25
C SER A 226 10.07 -5.81 18.49
N THR A 227 9.30 -6.16 17.46
CA THR A 227 7.84 -6.38 17.54
C THR A 227 7.42 -7.79 17.93
N GLY A 228 8.37 -8.73 18.08
CA GLY A 228 8.06 -10.09 18.56
C GLY A 228 7.52 -11.02 17.48
N ILE A 229 8.10 -10.99 16.29
CA ILE A 229 7.83 -11.97 15.22
C ILE A 229 8.21 -13.41 15.63
N SER A 230 7.70 -14.40 14.91
CA SER A 230 7.94 -15.81 15.15
C SER A 230 9.44 -16.15 15.24
N LYS A 231 9.79 -17.15 16.06
CA LYS A 231 11.20 -17.53 16.25
C LYS A 231 11.88 -17.91 14.93
N GLU A 232 11.18 -18.68 14.09
CA GLU A 232 11.70 -19.10 12.79
C GLU A 232 12.02 -17.91 11.90
N ASN A 233 11.08 -16.98 11.74
CA ASN A 233 11.24 -15.80 10.88
C ASN A 233 12.22 -14.79 11.45
N ARG A 234 12.38 -14.75 12.78
CA ARG A 234 13.35 -13.92 13.46
C ARG A 234 14.79 -14.23 13.02
N ASP A 235 15.14 -15.50 12.93
CA ASP A 235 16.49 -15.91 12.51
C ASP A 235 16.80 -15.45 11.08
N TYR A 236 15.83 -15.57 10.15
CA TYR A 236 15.97 -15.07 8.79
C TYR A 236 16.08 -13.54 8.72
N ALA A 237 15.29 -12.83 9.54
CA ALA A 237 15.34 -11.37 9.60
C ALA A 237 16.70 -10.88 10.15
N ILE A 238 17.27 -11.54 11.15
CA ILE A 238 18.61 -11.25 11.70
C ILE A 238 19.68 -11.48 10.60
N GLN A 239 19.65 -12.60 9.90
CA GLN A 239 20.60 -12.89 8.81
C GLN A 239 20.50 -11.81 7.71
N MET A 240 19.29 -11.43 7.32
CA MET A 240 19.08 -10.35 6.34
C MET A 240 19.64 -9.01 6.85
N LEU A 241 19.38 -8.66 8.10
CA LEU A 241 19.89 -7.43 8.71
C LEU A 241 21.42 -7.39 8.69
N ILE A 242 22.06 -8.47 9.12
CA ILE A 242 23.54 -8.59 9.07
C ILE A 242 24.04 -8.41 7.64
N SER A 243 23.43 -9.09 6.67
CA SER A 243 23.80 -9.00 5.24
C SER A 243 23.66 -7.59 4.65
N LYS A 244 22.76 -6.74 5.21
CA LYS A 244 22.58 -5.35 4.75
C LYS A 244 23.52 -4.35 5.42
N ILE A 245 24.10 -4.71 6.55
CA ILE A 245 25.06 -3.87 7.29
C ILE A 245 26.50 -4.16 6.84
N SER A 246 26.77 -5.38 6.34
CA SER A 246 28.08 -5.80 5.82
C SER A 246 28.34 -5.22 4.44
#